data_03183369b984b9671e9cc3cdd8959d70
#
_entry.id   03183369b984b9671e9cc3cdd8959d70
#
_cell.length_a   1.000
_cell.length_b   1.000
_cell.length_c   1.000
_cell.angle_alpha   90.00
_cell.angle_beta   90.00
_cell.angle_gamma   90.00
#
_symmetry.space_group_name_H-M   'P 1'
#
loop_
_entity.id
_entity.type
_entity.pdbx_description
1 polymer ?
#
loop_
_entity_poly.entity_id
_entity_poly.type
_entity_poly.pdbx_seq_one_letter_code
_entity_poly.pdbx_strand_id
1 'polypeptide(L)'
;MPANRFNGFTEYGVGIGLRIPHYRHILTKKPIVDWFEIISENYMIDGGRPLEVLDKILDQYKVVQHGVSMYFGSASDPDPEHLRRLKQLVKRTNTPWLSDHLCWGSVDGRYTHDLLPMPYT
;
A
#
# COMPACT_ATOMS: atom_id res chain seq x y z
N MET A 1 20.52 3.88 7.04
CA MET A 1 21.00 3.50 5.70
C MET A 1 21.16 4.74 4.82
N PRO A 2 22.11 4.75 3.90
CA PRO A 2 22.21 5.86 2.96
C PRO A 2 20.99 5.91 2.04
N ALA A 3 20.61 7.12 1.63
CA ALA A 3 19.58 7.31 0.62
C ALA A 3 19.99 6.66 -0.70
N ASN A 4 19.07 6.00 -1.39
CA ASN A 4 19.34 5.49 -2.72
C ASN A 4 19.09 6.58 -3.78
N ARG A 5 19.73 6.42 -4.95
CA ARG A 5 19.68 7.42 -6.01
C ARG A 5 18.30 7.58 -6.69
N PHE A 6 17.37 6.67 -6.45
CA PHE A 6 16.08 6.66 -7.13
C PHE A 6 14.99 7.38 -6.34
N ASN A 7 15.00 7.29 -5.03
CA ASN A 7 13.92 7.81 -4.20
C ASN A 7 14.40 8.56 -2.95
N GLY A 8 15.69 8.81 -2.82
CA GLY A 8 16.26 9.44 -1.62
C GLY A 8 15.99 8.64 -0.34
N PHE A 9 15.76 7.34 -0.46
CA PHE A 9 15.37 6.49 0.66
C PHE A 9 16.38 6.57 1.81
N THR A 10 15.83 6.68 2.99
CA THR A 10 16.57 6.59 4.25
C THR A 10 15.94 5.52 5.13
N GLU A 11 16.59 5.21 6.23
CA GLU A 11 16.01 4.35 7.24
C GLU A 11 14.86 5.07 7.97
N TYR A 12 13.72 4.42 8.03
CA TYR A 12 12.53 4.90 8.74
C TYR A 12 12.26 4.16 10.05
N GLY A 13 13.16 3.24 10.46
CA GLY A 13 12.99 2.45 11.66
C GLY A 13 12.16 1.19 11.44
N VAL A 14 11.39 0.79 12.45
CA VAL A 14 10.62 -0.45 12.49
C VAL A 14 9.14 -0.17 12.34
N GLY A 15 8.49 -0.90 11.44
CA GLY A 15 7.05 -0.79 11.20
C GLY A 15 6.34 -2.12 11.18
N ILE A 16 5.02 -2.07 11.26
CA ILE A 16 4.14 -3.23 11.23
C ILE A 16 2.91 -2.96 10.35
N GLY A 17 2.24 -4.03 9.93
CA GLY A 17 1.02 -3.93 9.14
C GLY A 17 -0.13 -3.31 9.94
N LEU A 18 -0.79 -2.32 9.36
CA LEU A 18 -2.02 -1.74 9.89
C LEU A 18 -3.21 -2.67 9.61
N ARG A 19 -3.85 -3.15 10.65
CA ARG A 19 -4.99 -4.08 10.55
C ARG A 19 -6.19 -3.56 11.34
N ILE A 20 -7.39 -3.80 10.83
CA ILE A 20 -8.65 -3.34 11.42
C ILE A 20 -8.79 -3.68 12.92
N PRO A 21 -8.48 -4.91 13.38
CA PRO A 21 -8.61 -5.24 14.80
C PRO A 21 -7.77 -4.38 15.73
N HIS A 22 -6.72 -3.75 15.20
CA HIS A 22 -5.79 -2.96 16.00
C HIS A 22 -6.06 -1.45 16.00
N TYR A 23 -6.97 -0.96 15.16
CA TYR A 23 -7.24 0.47 15.00
C TYR A 23 -7.50 1.18 16.33
N ARG A 24 -8.41 0.62 17.14
CA ARG A 24 -8.75 1.20 18.43
C ARG A 24 -7.52 1.29 19.35
N HIS A 25 -6.75 0.22 19.43
CA HIS A 25 -5.55 0.18 20.26
C HIS A 25 -4.53 1.23 19.80
N ILE A 26 -4.26 1.30 18.50
CA ILE A 26 -3.30 2.24 17.93
C ILE A 26 -3.71 3.69 18.23
N LEU A 27 -4.97 4.03 17.99
CA LEU A 27 -5.47 5.39 18.18
C LEU A 27 -5.54 5.81 19.66
N THR A 28 -5.76 4.86 20.59
CA THR A 28 -5.90 5.17 22.01
C THR A 28 -4.60 5.02 22.80
N LYS A 29 -3.77 4.04 22.49
CA LYS A 29 -2.55 3.70 23.23
C LYS A 29 -1.28 4.24 22.61
N LYS A 30 -1.33 4.64 21.34
CA LYS A 30 -0.19 5.20 20.59
C LYS A 30 1.07 4.34 20.75
N PRO A 31 1.07 3.08 20.26
CA PRO A 31 2.19 2.17 20.44
C PRO A 31 3.47 2.74 19.82
N ILE A 32 4.61 2.32 20.37
CA ILE A 32 5.93 2.75 19.90
C ILE A 32 6.30 1.91 18.68
N VAL A 33 5.94 2.41 17.50
CA VAL A 33 6.41 1.93 16.19
C VAL A 33 6.71 3.15 15.34
N ASP A 34 7.59 3.01 14.36
CA ASP A 34 7.99 4.16 13.55
C ASP A 34 7.03 4.40 12.38
N TRP A 35 6.43 3.34 11.83
CA TRP A 35 5.51 3.42 10.71
C TRP A 35 4.54 2.23 10.63
N PHE A 36 3.47 2.41 9.89
CA PHE A 36 2.50 1.36 9.55
C PHE A 36 2.48 1.08 8.06
N GLU A 37 2.34 -0.20 7.69
CA GLU A 37 2.07 -0.60 6.32
C GLU A 37 0.58 -0.82 6.11
N ILE A 38 0.04 -0.25 5.05
CA ILE A 38 -1.32 -0.51 4.58
C ILE A 38 -1.33 -1.33 3.30
N ILE A 39 -2.37 -2.14 3.12
CA ILE A 39 -2.72 -2.68 1.81
C ILE A 39 -3.50 -1.60 1.07
N SER A 40 -2.93 -1.11 -0.03
CA SER A 40 -3.45 0.05 -0.76
C SER A 40 -4.92 -0.11 -1.15
N GLU A 41 -5.28 -1.27 -1.66
CA GLU A 41 -6.62 -1.57 -2.17
C GLU A 41 -7.72 -1.43 -1.11
N ASN A 42 -7.40 -1.65 0.17
CA ASN A 42 -8.34 -1.47 1.27
C ASN A 42 -8.72 0.00 1.52
N TYR A 43 -7.95 0.92 0.98
CA TYR A 43 -8.14 2.37 1.14
C TYR A 43 -8.40 3.10 -0.18
N MET A 44 -8.48 2.39 -1.29
CA MET A 44 -8.82 2.93 -2.61
C MET A 44 -10.34 3.05 -2.78
N ILE A 45 -10.97 3.75 -1.85
CA ILE A 45 -12.41 3.97 -1.73
C ILE A 45 -12.72 5.46 -1.70
N ASP A 46 -13.98 5.82 -1.94
CA ASP A 46 -14.37 7.22 -2.07
C ASP A 46 -14.63 7.92 -0.73
N GLY A 47 -14.63 7.19 0.39
CA GLY A 47 -14.85 7.75 1.72
C GLY A 47 -15.15 6.68 2.77
N GLY A 48 -15.53 7.14 3.97
CA GLY A 48 -15.96 6.29 5.05
C GLY A 48 -14.88 5.99 6.09
N ARG A 49 -15.25 5.16 7.04
CA ARG A 49 -14.45 4.88 8.24
C ARG A 49 -12.98 4.49 7.98
N PRO A 50 -12.65 3.67 6.97
CA PRO A 50 -11.25 3.34 6.74
C PRO A 50 -10.39 4.57 6.45
N LEU A 51 -10.88 5.50 5.64
CA LEU A 51 -10.13 6.74 5.34
C LEU A 51 -10.06 7.68 6.54
N GLU A 52 -11.12 7.78 7.34
CA GLU A 52 -11.12 8.56 8.57
C GLU A 52 -10.09 8.02 9.59
N VAL A 53 -9.98 6.70 9.70
CA VAL A 53 -8.96 6.07 10.54
C VAL A 53 -7.56 6.31 9.99
N LEU A 54 -7.39 6.15 8.67
CA LEU A 54 -6.11 6.40 8.01
C LEU A 54 -5.63 7.83 8.26
N ASP A 55 -6.50 8.83 8.14
CA ASP A 55 -6.14 10.22 8.38
C ASP A 55 -5.65 10.44 9.84
N LYS A 56 -6.34 9.85 10.81
CA LYS A 56 -5.91 9.90 12.23
C LYS A 56 -4.58 9.20 12.48
N ILE A 57 -4.29 8.13 11.75
CA ILE A 57 -2.99 7.45 11.82
C ILE A 57 -1.90 8.35 11.22
N LEU A 58 -2.17 8.97 10.08
CA LEU A 58 -1.24 9.89 9.40
C LEU A 58 -0.87 11.11 10.23
N ASP A 59 -1.75 11.55 11.15
CA ASP A 59 -1.44 12.64 12.09
C ASP A 59 -0.30 12.29 13.07
N GLN A 60 0.01 11.01 13.26
CA GLN A 60 0.93 10.55 14.29
C GLN A 60 2.05 9.66 13.76
N TYR A 61 1.83 8.97 12.63
CA TYR A 61 2.73 7.97 12.10
C TYR A 61 2.96 8.14 10.61
N LYS A 62 4.11 7.72 10.15
CA LYS A 62 4.32 7.49 8.72
C LYS A 62 3.55 6.25 8.27
N VAL A 63 3.05 6.30 7.06
CA VAL A 63 2.37 5.17 6.44
C VAL A 63 3.10 4.82 5.15
N VAL A 64 3.40 3.54 4.99
CA VAL A 64 3.92 2.99 3.74
C VAL A 64 2.84 2.16 3.06
N GLN A 65 2.94 2.03 1.74
CA GLN A 65 1.93 1.34 0.96
C GLN A 65 2.47 0.06 0.34
N HIS A 66 1.66 -0.99 0.45
CA HIS A 66 1.83 -2.23 -0.28
C HIS A 66 0.58 -2.51 -1.09
N GLY A 67 0.74 -2.77 -2.38
CA GLY A 67 -0.34 -3.15 -3.28
C GLY A 67 -0.34 -4.65 -3.56
N VAL A 68 -1.48 -5.14 -4.05
CA VAL A 68 -1.66 -6.55 -4.39
C VAL A 68 -2.30 -6.74 -5.78
N SER A 69 -2.61 -5.67 -6.48
CA SER A 69 -3.41 -5.71 -7.71
C SER A 69 -2.79 -5.01 -8.92
N MET A 70 -1.51 -4.67 -8.87
CA MET A 70 -0.81 -4.11 -10.04
C MET A 70 -0.54 -5.16 -11.11
N TYR A 71 -0.35 -6.43 -10.70
CA TYR A 71 -0.11 -7.55 -11.60
C TYR A 71 0.99 -7.27 -12.63
N PHE A 72 2.17 -6.86 -12.15
CA PHE A 72 3.31 -6.49 -13.01
C PHE A 72 3.74 -7.58 -14.00
N GLY A 73 3.41 -8.82 -13.72
CA GLY A 73 3.66 -9.94 -14.59
C GLY A 73 2.54 -10.26 -15.58
N SER A 74 1.47 -9.45 -15.62
CA SER A 74 0.40 -9.62 -16.59
C SER A 74 0.86 -9.29 -18.01
N ALA A 75 0.28 -9.97 -18.99
CA ALA A 75 0.46 -9.65 -20.40
C ALA A 75 -0.34 -8.41 -20.85
N SER A 76 -1.30 -7.99 -20.06
CA SER A 76 -2.13 -6.79 -20.31
C SER A 76 -1.56 -5.56 -19.61
N ASP A 77 -1.89 -4.39 -20.16
CA ASP A 77 -1.55 -3.12 -19.52
C ASP A 77 -2.25 -2.98 -18.14
N PRO A 78 -1.64 -2.25 -17.20
CA PRO A 78 -2.29 -1.92 -15.93
C PRO A 78 -3.62 -1.20 -16.13
N ASP A 79 -4.60 -1.48 -15.27
CA ASP A 79 -5.89 -0.80 -15.27
C ASP A 79 -5.72 0.70 -14.96
N PRO A 80 -6.10 1.60 -15.89
CA PRO A 80 -5.96 3.05 -15.68
C PRO A 80 -6.74 3.58 -14.47
N GLU A 81 -7.90 3.01 -14.18
CA GLU A 81 -8.70 3.43 -13.03
C GLU A 81 -8.04 3.01 -11.71
N HIS A 82 -7.47 1.81 -11.66
CA HIS A 82 -6.67 1.37 -10.52
C HIS A 82 -5.48 2.31 -10.29
N LEU A 83 -4.74 2.65 -11.36
CA LEU A 83 -3.62 3.58 -11.28
C LEU A 83 -4.04 4.97 -10.79
N ARG A 84 -5.19 5.46 -11.25
CA ARG A 84 -5.73 6.75 -10.83
C ARG A 84 -6.03 6.76 -9.32
N ARG A 85 -6.71 5.74 -8.82
CA ARG A 85 -7.03 5.58 -7.40
C ARG A 85 -5.77 5.42 -6.54
N LEU A 86 -4.85 4.60 -6.99
CA LEU A 86 -3.57 4.40 -6.32
C LEU A 86 -2.79 5.71 -6.21
N LYS A 87 -2.73 6.50 -7.28
CA LYS A 87 -2.10 7.82 -7.29
C LYS A 87 -2.75 8.80 -6.30
N GLN A 88 -4.08 8.77 -6.16
CA GLN A 88 -4.78 9.58 -5.18
C GLN A 88 -4.40 9.17 -3.76
N LEU A 89 -4.34 7.86 -3.48
CA LEU A 89 -3.93 7.37 -2.17
C LEU A 89 -2.47 7.72 -1.85
N VAL A 90 -1.56 7.59 -2.81
CA VAL A 90 -0.16 8.01 -2.67
C VAL A 90 -0.06 9.48 -2.27
N LYS A 91 -0.85 10.36 -2.89
CA LYS A 91 -0.89 11.77 -2.53
C LYS A 91 -1.43 12.01 -1.11
N ARG A 92 -2.45 11.23 -0.70
CA ARG A 92 -3.05 11.35 0.64
C ARG A 92 -2.07 10.91 1.73
N THR A 93 -1.39 9.81 1.54
CA THR A 93 -0.48 9.24 2.54
C THR A 93 0.90 9.89 2.53
N ASN A 94 1.28 10.54 1.44
CA ASN A 94 2.65 10.98 1.21
C ASN A 94 3.66 9.85 1.48
N THR A 95 3.34 8.66 1.02
CA THR A 95 4.14 7.46 1.29
C THR A 95 5.57 7.59 0.77
N PRO A 96 6.58 7.20 1.56
CA PRO A 96 7.98 7.22 1.11
C PRO A 96 8.30 6.15 0.08
N TRP A 97 7.52 5.07 0.04
CA TRP A 97 7.60 4.03 -0.99
C TRP A 97 6.28 3.31 -1.18
N LEU A 98 6.14 2.73 -2.34
CA LEU A 98 5.04 1.88 -2.75
C LEU A 98 5.61 0.58 -3.28
N SER A 99 5.13 -0.53 -2.79
CA SER A 99 5.50 -1.87 -3.25
C SER A 99 4.29 -2.64 -3.76
N ASP A 100 4.53 -3.63 -4.59
CA ASP A 100 3.52 -4.58 -5.03
C ASP A 100 4.19 -5.90 -5.41
N HIS A 101 3.41 -6.94 -5.63
CA HIS A 101 3.88 -8.26 -6.00
C HIS A 101 4.34 -8.33 -7.45
N LEU A 102 5.48 -8.98 -7.69
CA LEU A 102 5.87 -9.40 -9.01
C LEU A 102 5.14 -10.71 -9.36
N CYS A 103 3.90 -10.57 -9.79
CA CYS A 103 3.00 -11.68 -10.08
C CYS A 103 2.11 -11.36 -11.27
N TRP A 104 1.35 -12.34 -11.70
CA TRP A 104 0.21 -12.13 -12.57
C TRP A 104 -1.08 -12.59 -11.86
N GLY A 105 -2.22 -12.08 -12.26
CA GLY A 105 -3.50 -12.38 -11.63
C GLY A 105 -4.68 -11.93 -12.49
N SER A 106 -4.36 -11.25 -13.60
CA SER A 106 -5.37 -10.88 -14.59
C SER A 106 -4.79 -10.87 -15.99
N VAL A 107 -5.62 -11.18 -16.98
CA VAL A 107 -5.33 -11.04 -18.41
C VAL A 107 -6.60 -10.59 -19.10
N ASP A 108 -6.55 -9.48 -19.85
CA ASP A 108 -7.67 -8.94 -20.63
C ASP A 108 -8.97 -8.81 -19.82
N GLY A 109 -8.88 -8.28 -18.59
CA GLY A 109 -10.02 -8.07 -17.71
C GLY A 109 -10.57 -9.34 -17.04
N ARG A 110 -9.92 -10.47 -17.21
CA ARG A 110 -10.26 -11.72 -16.51
C ARG A 110 -9.33 -11.89 -15.32
N TYR A 111 -9.91 -12.02 -14.13
CA TYR A 111 -9.18 -12.11 -12.86
C TYR A 111 -9.17 -13.54 -12.32
N THR A 112 -8.02 -13.97 -11.83
CA THR A 112 -7.86 -15.28 -11.19
C THR A 112 -8.22 -15.24 -9.71
N HIS A 113 -8.33 -14.01 -9.14
CA HIS A 113 -8.49 -13.76 -7.71
C HIS A 113 -7.36 -14.33 -6.85
N ASP A 114 -6.18 -14.46 -7.44
CA ASP A 114 -4.99 -14.98 -6.78
C ASP A 114 -3.73 -14.26 -7.30
N LEU A 115 -2.65 -14.37 -6.56
CA LEU A 115 -1.33 -13.88 -6.93
C LEU A 115 -0.53 -15.05 -7.51
N LEU A 116 -0.52 -15.16 -8.81
CA LEU A 116 0.13 -16.28 -9.49
C LEU A 116 1.60 -15.99 -9.78
N PRO A 117 2.50 -16.96 -9.58
CA PRO A 117 3.92 -16.75 -9.73
C PRO A 117 4.33 -16.52 -11.18
N MET A 118 5.37 -15.72 -11.36
CA MET A 118 6.01 -15.55 -12.65
C MET A 118 6.84 -16.79 -13.00
N PRO A 119 6.90 -17.18 -14.29
CA PRO A 119 7.83 -18.20 -14.74
C PRO A 119 9.28 -17.80 -14.42
N TYR A 120 10.04 -18.72 -13.91
CA TYR A 120 11.46 -18.50 -13.65
C TYR A 120 12.27 -18.90 -14.88
N THR A 121 12.37 -17.98 -15.82
CA THR A 121 13.05 -18.19 -17.13
C THR A 121 14.19 -17.21 -17.33
#